data_11e16426ee7a04e18ee4aa05e81a5494
#
_entry.id   11e16426ee7a04e18ee4aa05e81a5494
#
_cell.length_a   1.000
_cell.length_b   1.000
_cell.length_c   1.000
_cell.angle_alpha   90.00
_cell.angle_beta   90.00
_cell.angle_gamma   90.00
#
_symmetry.space_group_name_H-M   'P 1'
#
loop_
_entity.id
_entity.type
_entity.pdbx_description
1 polymer ?
#
loop_
_entity_poly.entity_id
_entity_poly.type
_entity_poly.pdbx_seq_one_letter_code
_entity_poly.pdbx_strand_id
1 'polypeptide(L)'
;MSIKTKSISYSVNDKKILNDISVEISPGEITTIIGPNGSGKSTLLKIISGDFEHTSAKVFYDNNPLSSISLKRRAQIRSVMSQSQMIMFDYNVKDILSMGWLGFEYAENLDVYEQVLAKIVDECSIRSLMDRKFNVLSGGEQRRVHFARTLLQLNYEQKQSFNK
;
A
#
# COMPACT_ATOMS: atom_id res chain seq x y z
N MET A 1 3.84 -13.61 1.44
CA MET A 1 3.81 -13.05 2.82
C MET A 1 2.45 -13.31 3.44
N SER A 2 2.41 -13.92 4.61
CA SER A 2 1.20 -14.07 5.43
C SER A 2 1.08 -12.89 6.40
N ILE A 3 -0.15 -12.54 6.77
CA ILE A 3 -0.41 -11.50 7.79
C ILE A 3 -1.30 -12.11 8.86
N LYS A 4 -0.91 -11.96 10.12
CA LYS A 4 -1.68 -12.44 11.27
C LYS A 4 -1.89 -11.33 12.29
N THR A 5 -3.07 -11.30 12.90
CA THR A 5 -3.36 -10.45 14.06
C THR A 5 -3.73 -11.33 15.25
N LYS A 6 -3.38 -10.88 16.47
CA LYS A 6 -3.69 -11.59 17.70
C LYS A 6 -4.43 -10.64 18.64
N SER A 7 -5.71 -10.93 18.92
CA SER A 7 -6.53 -10.25 19.93
C SER A 7 -6.43 -8.72 19.89
N ILE A 8 -6.60 -8.14 18.69
CA ILE A 8 -6.55 -6.69 18.52
C ILE A 8 -7.80 -6.05 19.11
N SER A 9 -7.60 -5.16 20.06
CA SER A 9 -8.63 -4.27 20.57
C SER A 9 -8.16 -2.82 20.40
N TYR A 10 -9.07 -1.94 19.99
CA TYR A 10 -8.76 -0.53 19.75
C TYR A 10 -9.94 0.35 20.16
N SER A 11 -9.67 1.42 20.89
CA SER A 11 -10.66 2.38 21.35
C SER A 11 -10.25 3.81 21.02
N VAL A 12 -11.20 4.69 20.80
CA VAL A 12 -11.03 6.13 20.61
C VAL A 12 -12.02 6.82 21.54
N ASN A 13 -11.53 7.71 22.42
CA ASN A 13 -12.36 8.44 23.39
C ASN A 13 -13.35 7.49 24.10
N ASP A 14 -12.84 6.44 24.73
CA ASP A 14 -13.58 5.39 25.45
C ASP A 14 -14.57 4.56 24.60
N LYS A 15 -14.75 4.91 23.34
CA LYS A 15 -15.54 4.10 22.42
C LYS A 15 -14.69 2.99 21.83
N LYS A 16 -15.08 1.74 22.12
CA LYS A 16 -14.44 0.55 21.55
C LYS A 16 -14.78 0.42 20.07
N ILE A 17 -13.77 0.49 19.22
CA ILE A 17 -13.89 0.38 17.76
C ILE A 17 -13.61 -1.05 17.30
N LEU A 18 -12.60 -1.70 17.87
CA LEU A 18 -12.29 -3.11 17.64
C LEU A 18 -12.25 -3.84 18.97
N ASN A 19 -12.73 -5.06 18.99
CA ASN A 19 -12.80 -5.88 20.18
C ASN A 19 -12.31 -7.30 19.87
N ASP A 20 -11.11 -7.62 20.36
CA ASP A 20 -10.53 -8.96 20.31
C ASP A 20 -10.50 -9.58 18.91
N ILE A 21 -10.01 -8.81 17.92
CA ILE A 21 -9.98 -9.24 16.52
C ILE A 21 -8.70 -10.02 16.23
N SER A 22 -8.88 -11.28 15.84
CA SER A 22 -7.82 -12.15 15.35
C SER A 22 -8.14 -12.60 13.93
N VAL A 23 -7.27 -12.29 12.98
CA VAL A 23 -7.40 -12.70 11.57
C VAL A 23 -6.07 -13.26 11.06
N GLU A 24 -6.18 -14.16 10.11
CA GLU A 24 -5.06 -14.67 9.33
C GLU A 24 -5.35 -14.46 7.84
N ILE A 25 -4.41 -13.88 7.13
CA ILE A 25 -4.45 -13.62 5.69
C ILE A 25 -3.32 -14.43 5.05
N SER A 26 -3.69 -15.37 4.20
CA SER A 26 -2.75 -16.27 3.53
C SER A 26 -2.16 -15.65 2.26
N PRO A 27 -0.93 -16.04 1.85
CA PRO A 27 -0.37 -15.63 0.57
C PRO A 27 -1.20 -16.18 -0.59
N GLY A 28 -1.31 -15.38 -1.67
CA GLY A 28 -2.00 -15.78 -2.89
C GLY A 28 -3.53 -15.72 -2.83
N GLU A 29 -4.10 -15.26 -1.72
CA GLU A 29 -5.54 -15.14 -1.53
C GLU A 29 -5.99 -13.68 -1.50
N ILE A 30 -7.23 -13.44 -1.92
CA ILE A 30 -7.91 -12.15 -1.75
C ILE A 30 -8.79 -12.25 -0.51
N THR A 31 -8.46 -11.48 0.52
CA THR A 31 -9.26 -11.38 1.74
C THR A 31 -10.12 -10.12 1.72
N THR A 32 -11.43 -10.26 1.89
CA THR A 32 -12.37 -9.14 1.91
C THR A 32 -12.92 -8.91 3.32
N ILE A 33 -12.84 -7.66 3.80
CA ILE A 33 -13.44 -7.23 5.06
C ILE A 33 -14.77 -6.56 4.79
N ILE A 34 -15.87 -7.18 5.22
CA ILE A 34 -17.24 -6.72 5.00
C ILE A 34 -17.87 -6.29 6.33
N GLY A 35 -18.76 -5.32 6.29
CA GLY A 35 -19.51 -4.85 7.44
C GLY A 35 -20.10 -3.46 7.23
N PRO A 36 -21.01 -3.00 8.10
CA PRO A 36 -21.67 -1.69 7.99
C PRO A 36 -20.66 -0.53 8.17
N ASN A 37 -21.10 0.69 7.81
CA ASN A 37 -20.29 1.88 8.07
C ASN A 37 -20.07 2.06 9.58
N GLY A 38 -18.86 2.44 9.96
CA GLY A 38 -18.48 2.60 11.37
C GLY A 38 -18.12 1.30 12.11
N SER A 39 -18.13 0.12 11.46
CA SER A 39 -17.77 -1.16 12.11
C SER A 39 -16.26 -1.38 12.34
N GLY A 40 -15.41 -0.39 12.03
CA GLY A 40 -13.96 -0.49 12.29
C GLY A 40 -13.13 -1.06 11.15
N LYS A 41 -13.69 -1.34 9.96
CA LYS A 41 -12.94 -1.92 8.82
C LYS A 41 -11.67 -1.14 8.46
N SER A 42 -11.80 0.17 8.28
CA SER A 42 -10.67 1.05 7.96
C SER A 42 -9.67 1.15 9.11
N THR A 43 -10.14 1.07 10.35
CA THR A 43 -9.31 1.04 11.54
C THR A 43 -8.49 -0.25 11.59
N LEU A 44 -9.11 -1.40 11.35
CA LEU A 44 -8.42 -2.69 11.28
C LEU A 44 -7.36 -2.67 10.16
N LEU A 45 -7.70 -2.15 8.98
CA LEU A 45 -6.75 -2.03 7.89
C LEU A 45 -5.54 -1.15 8.25
N LYS A 46 -5.75 0.01 8.90
CA LYS A 46 -4.68 0.89 9.38
C LYS A 46 -3.80 0.22 10.44
N ILE A 47 -4.36 -0.64 11.27
CA ILE A 47 -3.60 -1.41 12.25
C ILE A 47 -2.77 -2.49 11.55
N ILE A 48 -3.37 -3.23 10.64
CA ILE A 48 -2.66 -4.25 9.84
C ILE A 48 -1.54 -3.61 9.02
N SER A 49 -1.78 -2.44 8.46
CA SER A 49 -0.75 -1.70 7.71
C SER A 49 0.34 -1.10 8.59
N GLY A 50 0.14 -1.00 9.90
CA GLY A 50 1.11 -0.42 10.83
C GLY A 50 1.09 1.11 10.87
N ASP A 51 -0.01 1.73 10.47
CA ASP A 51 -0.22 3.18 10.60
C ASP A 51 -0.52 3.58 12.06
N PHE A 52 -0.91 2.59 12.90
CA PHE A 52 -1.10 2.76 14.33
C PHE A 52 -0.05 1.95 15.10
N GLU A 53 0.97 2.62 15.63
CA GLU A 53 2.12 1.99 16.32
C GLU A 53 1.74 1.24 17.58
N HIS A 54 0.75 1.71 18.33
CA HIS A 54 0.34 1.13 19.62
C HIS A 54 -0.16 -0.32 19.53
N THR A 55 -0.60 -0.74 18.35
CA THR A 55 -1.13 -2.10 18.13
C THR A 55 -0.20 -2.96 17.27
N SER A 56 0.91 -2.40 16.79
CA SER A 56 1.82 -3.09 15.88
C SER A 56 2.45 -4.36 16.48
N ALA A 57 2.59 -4.44 17.81
CA ALA A 57 3.08 -5.63 18.50
C ALA A 57 2.16 -6.85 18.38
N LYS A 58 0.90 -6.65 18.02
CA LYS A 58 -0.09 -7.73 17.82
C LYS A 58 -0.32 -8.09 16.36
N VAL A 59 0.41 -7.47 15.46
CA VAL A 59 0.39 -7.76 14.02
C VAL A 59 1.69 -8.44 13.63
N PHE A 60 1.60 -9.49 12.83
CA PHE A 60 2.74 -10.28 12.40
C PHE A 60 2.74 -10.42 10.87
N TYR A 61 3.92 -10.23 10.27
CA TYR A 61 4.19 -10.50 8.87
C TYR A 61 5.16 -11.67 8.78
N ASP A 62 4.75 -12.81 8.21
CA ASP A 62 5.49 -14.07 8.19
C ASP A 62 6.08 -14.44 9.56
N ASN A 63 5.25 -14.41 10.60
CA ASN A 63 5.59 -14.64 12.02
C ASN A 63 6.49 -13.58 12.70
N ASN A 64 6.97 -12.57 11.99
CA ASN A 64 7.73 -11.47 12.58
C ASN A 64 6.77 -10.38 13.09
N PRO A 65 6.90 -9.91 14.34
CA PRO A 65 6.09 -8.79 14.82
C PRO A 65 6.30 -7.56 13.94
N LEU A 66 5.21 -6.90 13.53
CA LEU A 66 5.30 -5.71 12.68
C LEU A 66 6.13 -4.60 13.33
N SER A 67 6.13 -4.52 14.68
CA SER A 67 6.95 -3.57 15.45
C SER A 67 8.47 -3.78 15.25
N SER A 68 8.91 -4.98 14.93
CA SER A 68 10.33 -5.28 14.68
C SER A 68 10.78 -4.98 13.25
N ILE A 69 9.85 -4.67 12.35
CA ILE A 69 10.14 -4.41 10.93
C ILE A 69 10.30 -2.91 10.73
N SER A 70 11.46 -2.47 10.23
CA SER A 70 11.71 -1.05 9.96
C SER A 70 10.74 -0.46 8.94
N LEU A 71 10.49 0.85 8.99
CA LEU A 71 9.60 1.54 8.04
C LEU A 71 10.04 1.34 6.59
N LYS A 72 11.35 1.41 6.31
CA LYS A 72 11.91 1.14 4.98
C LYS A 72 11.53 -0.28 4.52
N ARG A 73 11.73 -1.29 5.37
CA ARG A 73 11.39 -2.68 5.04
C ARG A 73 9.89 -2.87 4.86
N ARG A 74 9.06 -2.25 5.70
CA ARG A 74 7.60 -2.29 5.52
C ARG A 74 7.18 -1.72 4.16
N ALA A 75 7.74 -0.58 3.75
CA ALA A 75 7.44 0.03 2.46
C ALA A 75 7.82 -0.87 1.26
N GLN A 76 8.84 -1.70 1.41
CA GLN A 76 9.26 -2.65 0.38
C GLN A 76 8.31 -3.85 0.25
N ILE A 77 7.83 -4.40 1.37
CA ILE A 77 7.06 -5.66 1.37
C ILE A 77 5.55 -5.46 1.33
N ARG A 78 5.05 -4.24 1.55
CA ARG A 78 3.62 -3.91 1.46
C ARG A 78 3.40 -2.56 0.83
N SER A 79 2.27 -2.41 0.18
CA SER A 79 1.74 -1.12 -0.23
C SER A 79 0.29 -0.97 0.22
N VAL A 80 -0.13 0.27 0.47
CA VAL A 80 -1.48 0.58 0.92
C VAL A 80 -2.09 1.62 0.00
N MET A 81 -3.27 1.30 -0.55
CA MET A 81 -4.07 2.26 -1.29
C MET A 81 -5.12 2.84 -0.35
N SER A 82 -4.98 4.10 0.04
CA SER A 82 -5.97 4.79 0.86
C SER A 82 -7.20 5.21 0.04
N GLN A 83 -8.34 5.30 0.71
CA GLN A 83 -9.62 5.65 0.09
C GLN A 83 -9.65 7.07 -0.49
N SER A 84 -8.95 8.01 0.16
CA SER A 84 -8.80 9.39 -0.29
C SER A 84 -7.33 9.79 -0.19
N GLN A 85 -6.75 10.22 -1.30
CA GLN A 85 -5.44 10.85 -1.32
C GLN A 85 -5.61 12.21 -2.01
N MET A 86 -5.60 13.25 -1.20
CA MET A 86 -5.62 14.61 -1.72
C MET A 86 -4.19 15.00 -2.08
N ILE A 87 -3.92 15.19 -3.36
CA ILE A 87 -2.65 15.72 -3.84
C ILE A 87 -2.82 17.22 -4.00
N MET A 88 -2.19 18.00 -3.12
CA MET A 88 -2.31 19.45 -3.09
C MET A 88 -1.47 20.17 -4.14
N PHE A 89 -0.49 19.48 -4.72
CA PHE A 89 0.42 20.05 -5.71
C PHE A 89 0.04 19.64 -7.14
N ASP A 90 0.45 20.46 -8.09
CA ASP A 90 0.09 20.29 -9.50
C ASP A 90 1.06 19.34 -10.24
N TYR A 91 1.11 18.10 -9.76
CA TYR A 91 1.94 17.03 -10.34
C TYR A 91 1.35 16.45 -11.61
N ASN A 92 2.22 16.04 -12.55
CA ASN A 92 1.84 15.16 -13.63
C ASN A 92 1.67 13.71 -13.14
N VAL A 93 0.99 12.89 -13.91
CA VAL A 93 0.83 11.46 -13.61
C VAL A 93 2.19 10.77 -13.46
N LYS A 94 3.17 11.09 -14.32
CA LYS A 94 4.54 10.56 -14.21
C LYS A 94 5.18 10.84 -12.85
N ASP A 95 5.02 12.06 -12.34
CA ASP A 95 5.59 12.46 -11.04
C ASP A 95 4.99 11.63 -9.90
N ILE A 96 3.67 11.40 -9.94
CA ILE A 96 2.97 10.58 -8.95
C ILE A 96 3.40 9.12 -9.00
N LEU A 97 3.58 8.57 -10.19
CA LEU A 97 4.04 7.19 -10.35
C LEU A 97 5.46 7.03 -9.83
N SER A 98 6.35 7.98 -10.10
CA SER A 98 7.73 7.94 -9.59
C SER A 98 7.80 7.93 -8.06
N MET A 99 6.84 8.55 -7.36
CA MET A 99 6.75 8.48 -5.90
C MET A 99 6.54 7.06 -5.37
N GLY A 100 5.98 6.15 -6.17
CA GLY A 100 5.90 4.73 -5.83
C GLY A 100 7.25 4.02 -5.80
N TRP A 101 8.25 4.61 -6.45
CA TRP A 101 9.62 4.08 -6.54
C TRP A 101 10.62 4.82 -5.64
N LEU A 102 10.24 5.95 -5.03
CA LEU A 102 11.09 6.77 -4.19
C LEU A 102 11.53 6.03 -2.91
N GLY A 103 12.82 6.19 -2.57
CA GLY A 103 13.43 5.54 -1.40
C GLY A 103 14.13 4.23 -1.71
N PHE A 104 14.04 3.78 -2.93
CA PHE A 104 14.85 2.72 -3.51
C PHE A 104 15.96 3.39 -4.32
N GLU A 105 17.19 2.91 -4.24
CA GLU A 105 18.35 3.52 -4.88
C GLU A 105 18.11 3.73 -6.38
N TYR A 106 17.76 4.97 -6.72
CA TYR A 106 17.21 5.38 -8.02
C TYR A 106 18.22 5.22 -9.16
N ALA A 107 19.51 5.33 -8.82
CA ALA A 107 20.57 5.41 -9.82
C ALA A 107 21.00 4.06 -10.41
N GLU A 108 20.78 2.96 -9.71
CA GLU A 108 21.34 1.65 -10.09
C GLU A 108 20.44 0.80 -10.99
N ASN A 109 19.15 1.18 -11.16
CA ASN A 109 18.16 0.34 -11.86
C ASN A 109 17.13 1.11 -12.70
N LEU A 110 17.56 2.16 -13.43
CA LEU A 110 16.67 2.95 -14.26
C LEU A 110 15.95 2.11 -15.34
N ASP A 111 16.69 1.22 -15.98
CA ASP A 111 16.14 0.31 -17.01
C ASP A 111 15.06 -0.61 -16.43
N VAL A 112 15.27 -1.07 -15.21
CA VAL A 112 14.29 -1.92 -14.50
C VAL A 112 13.04 -1.12 -14.16
N TYR A 113 13.20 0.12 -13.70
CA TYR A 113 12.07 1.01 -13.44
C TYR A 113 11.24 1.24 -14.67
N GLU A 114 11.87 1.59 -15.80
CA GLU A 114 11.16 1.87 -17.05
C GLU A 114 10.39 0.64 -17.57
N GLN A 115 10.98 -0.54 -17.50
CA GLN A 115 10.31 -1.77 -17.91
C GLN A 115 9.08 -2.07 -17.03
N VAL A 116 9.22 -1.93 -15.69
CA VAL A 116 8.10 -2.13 -14.76
C VAL A 116 7.04 -1.07 -14.95
N LEU A 117 7.45 0.19 -15.11
CA LEU A 117 6.54 1.31 -15.36
C LEU A 117 5.72 1.07 -16.64
N ALA A 118 6.37 0.72 -17.75
CA ALA A 118 5.69 0.47 -19.01
C ALA A 118 4.62 -0.61 -18.88
N LYS A 119 4.95 -1.72 -18.22
CA LYS A 119 4.01 -2.81 -17.96
C LYS A 119 2.81 -2.35 -17.12
N ILE A 120 3.05 -1.68 -16.00
CA ILE A 120 1.99 -1.22 -15.10
C ILE A 120 1.10 -0.16 -15.75
N VAL A 121 1.70 0.74 -16.54
CA VAL A 121 0.97 1.76 -17.30
C VAL A 121 -0.04 1.13 -18.25
N ASP A 122 0.33 0.04 -18.93
CA ASP A 122 -0.57 -0.69 -19.83
C ASP A 122 -1.63 -1.48 -19.05
N GLU A 123 -1.24 -2.22 -18.02
CA GLU A 123 -2.17 -2.98 -17.17
C GLU A 123 -3.24 -2.10 -16.52
N CYS A 124 -2.86 -0.89 -16.09
CA CYS A 124 -3.79 0.08 -15.51
C CYS A 124 -4.51 0.97 -16.53
N SER A 125 -4.22 0.82 -17.84
CA SER A 125 -4.81 1.62 -18.92
C SER A 125 -4.68 3.14 -18.67
N ILE A 126 -3.48 3.59 -18.32
CA ILE A 126 -3.19 5.01 -18.01
C ILE A 126 -2.16 5.66 -18.95
N ARG A 127 -1.76 4.99 -20.04
CA ARG A 127 -0.73 5.49 -20.98
C ARG A 127 -1.08 6.88 -21.53
N SER A 128 -2.33 7.12 -21.89
CA SER A 128 -2.79 8.42 -22.40
C SER A 128 -2.88 9.51 -21.33
N LEU A 129 -2.67 9.17 -20.06
CA LEU A 129 -2.75 10.10 -18.94
C LEU A 129 -1.37 10.58 -18.47
N MET A 130 -0.29 9.95 -18.92
CA MET A 130 1.07 10.09 -18.37
C MET A 130 1.55 11.55 -18.28
N ASP A 131 1.26 12.36 -19.29
CA ASP A 131 1.69 13.77 -19.36
C ASP A 131 0.63 14.75 -18.83
N ARG A 132 -0.53 14.24 -18.41
CA ARG A 132 -1.61 15.08 -17.87
C ARG A 132 -1.37 15.42 -16.40
N LYS A 133 -1.90 16.56 -15.99
CA LYS A 133 -1.95 16.94 -14.58
C LYS A 133 -2.94 16.05 -13.83
N PHE A 134 -2.54 15.59 -12.66
CA PHE A 134 -3.37 14.70 -11.86
C PHE A 134 -4.72 15.33 -11.45
N ASN A 135 -4.69 16.63 -11.11
CA ASN A 135 -5.86 17.36 -10.64
C ASN A 135 -6.97 17.54 -11.68
N VAL A 136 -6.65 17.39 -12.98
CA VAL A 136 -7.65 17.48 -14.07
C VAL A 136 -8.23 16.13 -14.47
N LEU A 137 -7.78 15.05 -13.83
CA LEU A 137 -8.28 13.70 -14.09
C LEU A 137 -9.63 13.46 -13.40
N SER A 138 -10.47 12.65 -14.03
CA SER A 138 -11.68 12.13 -13.39
C SER A 138 -11.33 11.27 -12.17
N GLY A 139 -12.25 11.11 -11.21
CA GLY A 139 -12.03 10.30 -10.02
C GLY A 139 -11.66 8.84 -10.32
N GLY A 140 -12.18 8.28 -11.42
CA GLY A 140 -11.80 6.93 -11.88
C GLY A 140 -10.37 6.87 -12.41
N GLU A 141 -9.94 7.87 -13.19
CA GLU A 141 -8.57 7.99 -13.68
C GLU A 141 -7.59 8.18 -12.53
N GLN A 142 -7.90 9.06 -11.56
CA GLN A 142 -7.10 9.26 -10.35
C GLN A 142 -6.91 7.96 -9.58
N ARG A 143 -7.98 7.17 -9.41
CA ARG A 143 -7.90 5.85 -8.74
C ARG A 143 -6.98 4.89 -9.49
N ARG A 144 -7.02 4.83 -10.82
CA ARG A 144 -6.12 3.99 -11.62
C ARG A 144 -4.65 4.42 -11.47
N VAL A 145 -4.38 5.72 -11.45
CA VAL A 145 -3.04 6.27 -11.22
C VAL A 145 -2.53 5.89 -9.82
N HIS A 146 -3.35 6.05 -8.78
CA HIS A 146 -2.96 5.63 -7.42
C HIS A 146 -2.74 4.12 -7.31
N PHE A 147 -3.56 3.32 -7.99
CA PHE A 147 -3.37 1.87 -8.03
C PHE A 147 -2.06 1.50 -8.72
N ALA A 148 -1.77 2.13 -9.87
CA ALA A 148 -0.50 1.95 -10.58
C ALA A 148 0.71 2.31 -9.71
N ARG A 149 0.66 3.43 -8.97
CA ARG A 149 1.69 3.81 -8.00
C ARG A 149 1.89 2.73 -6.92
N THR A 150 0.80 2.16 -6.42
CA THR A 150 0.82 1.10 -5.41
C THR A 150 1.47 -0.18 -5.95
N LEU A 151 1.18 -0.53 -7.21
CA LEU A 151 1.82 -1.66 -7.88
C LEU A 151 3.31 -1.43 -8.13
N LEU A 152 3.73 -0.22 -8.52
CA LEU A 152 5.13 0.13 -8.68
C LEU A 152 5.92 -0.09 -7.38
N GLN A 153 5.36 0.33 -6.25
CA GLN A 153 6.00 0.13 -4.95
C GLN A 153 6.24 -1.36 -4.63
N LEU A 154 5.29 -2.24 -4.95
CA LEU A 154 5.41 -3.68 -4.69
C LEU A 154 6.38 -4.39 -5.66
N ASN A 155 6.46 -3.93 -6.90
CA ASN A 155 7.29 -4.57 -7.92
C ASN A 155 8.80 -4.35 -7.72
N TYR A 156 9.20 -3.38 -6.92
CA TYR A 156 10.60 -3.14 -6.63
C TYR A 156 11.29 -4.37 -5.99
N GLU A 157 10.68 -5.01 -5.00
CA GLU A 157 11.29 -6.13 -4.29
C GLU A 157 11.29 -7.44 -5.10
N GLN A 158 10.26 -7.68 -5.88
CA GLN A 158 10.17 -8.93 -6.66
C GLN A 158 11.36 -9.10 -7.62
N LYS A 159 11.88 -8.02 -8.20
CA LYS A 159 13.03 -8.09 -9.10
C LYS A 159 14.39 -8.19 -8.40
N GLN A 160 14.54 -7.68 -7.19
CA GLN A 160 15.77 -7.90 -6.40
C GLN A 160 15.95 -9.36 -5.97
N SER A 161 14.85 -10.10 -5.82
CA SER A 161 14.90 -11.53 -5.46
C SER A 161 15.31 -12.44 -6.63
N PHE A 162 15.19 -11.97 -7.88
CA PHE A 162 15.61 -12.73 -9.07
C PHE A 162 17.11 -12.54 -9.44
N ASN A 163 17.76 -11.55 -8.84
CA ASN A 163 19.20 -11.24 -9.09
C ASN A 163 20.12 -11.77 -7.99
N LYS A 164 19.66 -12.64 -7.13
CA LYS A 164 20.42 -13.42 -6.17
C LYS A 164 20.35 -14.91 -6.52
#